data_4c8082ad7b25c93782d6478a27ce115d
#
_entry.id   4c8082ad7b25c93782d6478a27ce115d
#
_cell.length_a   1.000
_cell.length_b   1.000
_cell.length_c   1.000
_cell.angle_alpha   90.00
_cell.angle_beta   90.00
_cell.angle_gamma   90.00
#
_symmetry.space_group_name_H-M   'P 1'
#
loop_
_entity.id
_entity.type
_entity.pdbx_description
1 polymer ?
#
loop_
_entity_poly.entity_id
_entity_poly.type
_entity_poly.pdbx_seq_one_letter_code
_entity_poly.pdbx_strand_id
1 'polypeptide(L)' 'MRLQKAMAHAGVASRRASEELIIKGLVKVNGKVITELGTKIDPTTDKLEVRGKPIQ' A
#
# COMPACT_ATOMS: atom_id res chain seq x y z
N MET A 1 8.86 5.74 4.09
CA MET A 1 8.31 5.90 2.72
C MET A 1 6.79 5.94 2.81
N ARG A 2 6.15 6.79 2.06
CA ARG A 2 4.68 6.82 2.04
C ARG A 2 4.16 5.58 1.35
N LEU A 3 3.00 5.11 1.80
CA LEU A 3 2.42 3.87 1.31
C LEU A 3 2.21 3.87 -0.20
N GLN A 4 1.66 4.93 -0.78
CA GLN A 4 1.44 5.01 -2.22
C GLN A 4 2.76 4.97 -3.00
N LYS A 5 3.83 5.53 -2.44
CA LYS A 5 5.14 5.47 -3.07
C LYS A 5 5.69 4.05 -3.02
N ALA A 6 5.53 3.37 -1.91
CA ALA A 6 5.97 1.98 -1.77
C ALA A 6 5.24 1.07 -2.76
N MET A 7 3.94 1.29 -2.95
CA MET A 7 3.14 0.52 -3.91
C MET A 7 3.62 0.76 -5.34
N ALA A 8 3.90 2.01 -5.70
CA ALA A 8 4.43 2.33 -7.03
C ALA A 8 5.81 1.71 -7.24
N HIS A 9 6.64 1.75 -6.22
CA HIS A 9 7.98 1.13 -6.25
C HIS A 9 7.92 -0.37 -6.46
N ALA A 10 6.92 -1.02 -5.85
CA ALA A 10 6.72 -2.45 -5.97
C ALA A 10 6.04 -2.87 -7.29
N GLY A 11 5.68 -1.91 -8.13
CA GLY A 11 5.03 -2.19 -9.41
C GLY A 11 3.57 -2.59 -9.29
N VAL A 12 2.93 -2.30 -8.16
CA VAL A 12 1.51 -2.64 -7.95
C VAL A 12 0.61 -1.79 -8.85
N ALA A 13 0.87 -0.47 -8.86
CA ALA A 13 0.08 0.49 -9.62
C ALA A 13 0.85 1.82 -9.62
N SER A 14 0.40 2.77 -10.46
CA SER A 14 0.94 4.12 -10.40
C SER A 14 0.62 4.75 -9.04
N ARG A 15 1.26 5.87 -8.72
CA ARG A 15 0.98 6.59 -7.47
C ARG A 15 -0.50 6.94 -7.33
N ARG A 16 -1.09 7.49 -8.40
CA ARG A 16 -2.50 7.88 -8.38
C ARG A 16 -3.42 6.68 -8.21
N ALA A 17 -3.18 5.61 -8.96
CA ALA A 17 -3.97 4.40 -8.83
C ALA A 17 -3.79 3.76 -7.46
N SER A 18 -2.58 3.82 -6.90
CA SER A 18 -2.31 3.34 -5.54
C SER A 18 -3.11 4.13 -4.51
N GLU A 19 -3.21 5.44 -4.67
CA GLU A 19 -4.00 6.27 -3.77
C GLU A 19 -5.47 5.86 -3.79
N GLU A 20 -6.02 5.57 -4.97
CA GLU A 20 -7.39 5.10 -5.08
C GLU A 20 -7.60 3.76 -4.38
N LEU A 21 -6.65 2.84 -4.54
CA LEU A 21 -6.72 1.55 -3.85
C LEU A 21 -6.72 1.71 -2.33
N ILE A 22 -5.92 2.63 -1.82
CA ILE A 22 -5.86 2.91 -0.39
C ILE A 22 -7.21 3.44 0.11
N ILE A 23 -7.76 4.43 -0.59
CA ILE A 23 -9.04 5.05 -0.21
C ILE A 23 -10.17 4.01 -0.20
N LYS A 24 -10.15 3.08 -1.14
CA LYS A 24 -11.16 2.04 -1.25
C LYS A 24 -11.02 0.93 -0.20
N GLY A 25 -9.98 0.98 0.63
CA GLY A 25 -9.77 -0.02 1.67
C GLY A 25 -9.26 -1.35 1.14
N LEU A 26 -8.62 -1.36 -0.02
CA LEU A 26 -8.10 -2.56 -0.65
C LEU A 26 -6.64 -2.86 -0.28
N VAL A 27 -6.05 -2.01 0.54
CA VAL A 27 -4.63 -2.12 0.92
C VAL A 27 -4.52 -2.43 2.41
N LYS A 28 -3.74 -3.44 2.73
CA LYS A 28 -3.42 -3.79 4.11
C LYS A 28 -1.93 -3.71 4.36
N VAL A 29 -1.57 -3.25 5.54
CA VAL A 29 -0.19 -3.25 6.02
C VAL A 29 -0.16 -4.02 7.33
N ASN A 30 0.61 -5.09 7.36
CA ASN A 30 0.69 -5.99 8.54
C ASN A 30 -0.69 -6.50 8.96
N GLY A 31 -1.54 -6.80 7.98
CA GLY A 31 -2.89 -7.30 8.23
C GLY A 31 -3.94 -6.26 8.59
N LYS A 32 -3.56 -4.98 8.59
CA LYS A 32 -4.46 -3.89 8.97
C LYS A 32 -4.82 -3.06 7.74
N VAL A 33 -6.11 -2.83 7.53
CA VAL A 33 -6.58 -1.99 6.42
C VAL A 33 -6.14 -0.54 6.64
N ILE A 34 -5.51 0.03 5.63
CA ILE A 34 -5.04 1.41 5.66
C ILE A 34 -5.82 2.21 4.63
N THR A 35 -6.44 3.31 5.06
CA THR A 35 -7.21 4.18 4.19
C THR A 35 -6.67 5.61 4.12
N GLU A 36 -5.65 5.93 4.91
CA GLU A 36 -5.06 7.26 4.93
C GLU A 36 -3.89 7.36 3.96
N LEU A 37 -3.95 8.33 3.06
CA LEU A 37 -2.93 8.52 2.02
C LEU A 37 -1.57 8.92 2.59
N GLY A 38 -1.53 9.58 3.74
CA GLY A 38 -0.30 10.02 4.36
C GLY A 38 0.44 8.98 5.17
N THR A 39 -0.08 7.76 5.25
CA THR A 39 0.52 6.69 6.04
C THR A 39 1.92 6.36 5.55
N LYS A 40 2.87 6.30 6.47
CA LYS A 40 4.25 5.90 6.17
C LYS A 40 4.48 4.46 6.56
N ILE A 41 5.21 3.75 5.72
CA ILE A 41 5.59 2.36 5.98
C ILE A 41 7.07 2.16 5.71
N ASP A 42 7.61 1.07 6.24
CA ASP A 42 8.96 0.62 5.94
C ASP A 42 8.84 -0.61 5.03
N PRO A 43 9.17 -0.49 3.73
CA PRO A 43 8.99 -1.60 2.80
C PRO A 43 9.87 -2.81 3.08
N THR A 44 10.88 -2.67 3.95
CA THR A 44 11.75 -3.80 4.32
C THR A 44 11.18 -4.62 5.47
N THR A 45 10.36 -4.03 6.33
CA THR A 45 9.83 -4.70 7.53
C THR A 45 8.32 -4.84 7.53
N ASP A 46 7.60 -3.91 6.90
CA ASP A 46 6.15 -3.95 6.86
C ASP A 46 5.65 -4.82 5.71
N LYS A 47 4.65 -5.65 6.01
CA LYS A 47 4.06 -6.55 5.01
C LYS A 47 2.90 -5.84 4.32
N LEU A 48 3.01 -5.70 3.02
CA LEU A 48 2.01 -5.03 2.20
C LEU A 48 1.15 -6.05 1.48
N GLU A 49 -0.17 -5.85 1.56
CA GLU A 49 -1.13 -6.65 0.82
C GLU A 49 -2.07 -5.75 0.03
N VAL A 50 -2.34 -6.11 -1.20
CA VAL A 50 -3.28 -5.39 -2.07
C VAL A 50 -4.28 -6.38 -2.62
N ARG A 51 -5.57 -6.12 -2.40
CA ARG A 51 -6.67 -6.99 -2.83
C ARG A 51 -6.48 -8.42 -2.34
N GLY A 52 -5.97 -8.57 -1.13
CA GLY A 52 -5.74 -9.87 -0.52
C GLY A 52 -4.50 -10.59 -1.00
N LYS A 53 -3.69 -9.98 -1.86
CA LYS A 53 -2.45 -10.59 -2.36
C LYS A 53 -1.24 -9.95 -1.69
N PRO A 54 -0.34 -10.74 -1.10
CA PRO A 54 0.90 -10.19 -0.54
C PRO A 54 1.80 -9.65 -1.65
N ILE A 55 2.39 -8.51 -1.38
CA ILE A 55 3.30 -7.83 -2.31
C ILE A 55 4.71 -7.92 -1.73
N GLN A 56 5.65 -8.33 -2.56
CA GLN A 56 7.05 -8.42 -2.16
C GLN A 56 7.89 -7.34 -2.78
#